data_0efbd7a1d9eecb66850a4e3e62bbf159
#
_entry.id   0efbd7a1d9eecb66850a4e3e62bbf159
#
_cell.length_a   1.000
_cell.length_b   1.000
_cell.length_c   1.000
_cell.angle_alpha   90.00
_cell.angle_beta   90.00
_cell.angle_gamma   90.00
#
_symmetry.space_group_name_H-M   'P 1'
#
loop_
_entity.id
_entity.type
_entity.pdbx_description
1 polymer ?
#
loop_
_entity_poly.entity_id
_entity_poly.type
_entity_poly.pdbx_seq_one_letter_code
_entity_poly.pdbx_strand_id
1 'polypeptide(L)'
;MSLGDTLRLLRAKRGGVTPLEIEAATGLSARVYRQMEQRYRPAGDEEAVRVLAEYYDVPVAELQWRLEWSRKDLSRALARATTVATPLTLELWNGQTVVGMVRWWDLGAIGLATADEELLVVQRHAVQRWQPRAEE
;
A
#
# COMPACT_ATOMS: atom_id res chain seq x y z
N MET A 1 2.14 -0.28 -2.50
CA MET A 1 2.59 -0.44 -1.11
C MET A 1 1.49 -0.09 -0.13
N SER A 2 1.26 -0.95 0.85
CA SER A 2 0.33 -0.65 1.94
C SER A 2 0.93 0.37 2.90
N LEU A 3 0.11 0.90 3.82
CA LEU A 3 0.62 1.77 4.88
C LEU A 3 1.70 1.05 5.72
N GLY A 4 1.45 -0.20 6.10
CA GLY A 4 2.43 -0.96 6.88
C GLY A 4 3.76 -1.15 6.14
N ASP A 5 3.71 -1.48 4.86
CA ASP A 5 4.94 -1.63 4.05
C ASP A 5 5.67 -0.29 3.93
N THR A 6 4.94 0.80 3.78
CA THR A 6 5.52 2.14 3.68
C THR A 6 6.20 2.53 5.00
N LEU A 7 5.55 2.27 6.13
CA LEU A 7 6.14 2.56 7.43
C LEU A 7 7.42 1.75 7.67
N ARG A 8 7.43 0.49 7.27
CA ARG A 8 8.64 -0.35 7.37
C ARG A 8 9.78 0.21 6.53
N LEU A 9 9.47 0.64 5.30
CA LEU A 9 10.46 1.25 4.43
C LEU A 9 11.03 2.53 5.05
N LEU A 10 10.16 3.41 5.54
CA LEU A 10 10.59 4.66 6.18
C LEU A 10 11.44 4.38 7.42
N ARG A 11 11.06 3.40 8.22
CA ARG A 11 11.83 2.98 9.38
C ARG A 11 13.21 2.45 9.00
N ALA A 12 13.27 1.63 7.96
CA ALA A 12 14.54 1.11 7.44
C ALA A 12 15.45 2.22 6.93
N LYS A 13 14.89 3.22 6.24
CA LYS A 13 15.65 4.38 5.76
C LYS A 13 16.23 5.23 6.90
N ARG A 14 15.63 5.17 8.08
CA ARG A 14 16.12 5.82 9.29
C ARG A 14 17.11 4.96 10.08
N GLY A 15 17.66 3.91 9.46
CA GLY A 15 18.62 3.02 10.10
C GLY A 15 18.01 1.95 10.98
N GLY A 16 16.72 1.67 10.81
CA GLY A 16 16.03 0.65 11.58
C GLY A 16 15.67 1.09 12.99
N VAL A 17 15.23 2.34 13.15
CA VAL A 17 14.77 2.82 14.46
C VAL A 17 13.70 1.88 15.03
N THR A 18 13.73 1.67 16.34
CA THR A 18 12.80 0.77 16.98
C THR A 18 11.46 1.46 17.25
N PRO A 19 10.35 0.69 17.38
CA PRO A 19 9.09 1.28 17.79
C PRO A 19 9.15 2.02 19.12
N LEU A 20 10.02 1.60 20.04
CA LEU A 20 10.22 2.30 21.31
C LEU A 20 10.89 3.66 21.12
N GLU A 21 11.85 3.75 20.19
CA GLU A 21 12.47 5.03 19.83
C GLU A 21 11.45 5.97 19.18
N ILE A 22 10.55 5.45 18.37
CA ILE A 22 9.48 6.23 17.76
C ILE A 22 8.52 6.73 18.84
N GLU A 23 8.16 5.89 19.80
CA GLU A 23 7.33 6.29 20.95
C GLU A 23 7.98 7.43 21.74
N ALA A 24 9.27 7.30 22.02
CA ALA A 24 10.00 8.34 22.76
C ALA A 24 10.01 9.67 21.99
N ALA A 25 10.12 9.64 20.68
CA ALA A 25 10.19 10.84 19.85
C ALA A 25 8.81 11.47 19.57
N THR A 26 7.75 10.67 19.47
CA THR A 26 6.46 11.13 18.99
C THR A 26 5.33 11.06 20.01
N GLY A 27 5.49 10.27 21.06
CA GLY A 27 4.42 9.97 22.01
C GLY A 27 3.45 8.89 21.51
N LEU A 28 3.60 8.42 20.27
CA LEU A 28 2.78 7.35 19.72
C LEU A 28 3.24 6.01 20.31
N SER A 29 2.31 5.28 20.92
CA SER A 29 2.62 3.99 21.57
C SER A 29 3.32 3.04 20.59
N ALA A 30 4.41 2.41 21.07
CA ALA A 30 5.12 1.38 20.30
C ALA A 30 4.19 0.24 19.88
N ARG A 31 3.23 -0.12 20.73
CA ARG A 31 2.24 -1.15 20.43
C ARG A 31 1.36 -0.73 19.24
N VAL A 32 0.87 0.50 19.24
CA VAL A 32 0.05 1.03 18.16
C VAL A 32 0.85 1.08 16.87
N TYR A 33 2.09 1.56 16.94
CA TYR A 33 2.95 1.62 15.77
C TYR A 33 3.18 0.23 15.17
N ARG A 34 3.49 -0.78 16.00
CA ARG A 34 3.65 -2.16 15.53
C ARG A 34 2.40 -2.68 14.85
N GLN A 35 1.23 -2.39 15.42
CA GLN A 35 -0.04 -2.80 14.82
C GLN A 35 -0.27 -2.16 13.45
N MET A 36 0.12 -0.91 13.29
CA MET A 36 0.03 -0.22 12.01
C MET A 36 0.94 -0.86 10.96
N GLU A 37 2.18 -1.22 11.32
CA GLU A 37 3.09 -1.93 10.41
C GLU A 37 2.58 -3.33 10.06
N GLN A 38 1.97 -4.01 11.01
CA GLN A 38 1.49 -5.38 10.83
C GLN A 38 0.08 -5.45 10.26
N ARG A 39 -0.60 -4.32 10.14
CA ARG A 39 -1.94 -4.20 9.55
C ARG A 39 -3.04 -4.91 10.34
N TYR A 40 -2.81 -5.19 11.60
CA TYR A 40 -3.84 -5.76 12.47
C TYR A 40 -4.81 -4.69 12.96
N ARG A 41 -4.42 -3.43 12.85
CA ARG A 41 -5.26 -2.32 13.24
C ARG A 41 -5.88 -1.70 12.00
N PRO A 42 -7.22 -1.54 11.95
CA PRO A 42 -7.83 -0.73 10.92
C PRO A 42 -7.20 0.65 10.98
N ALA A 43 -6.76 1.13 9.87
CA ALA A 43 -6.12 2.42 9.81
C ALA A 43 -7.18 3.50 9.94
N GLY A 44 -7.59 3.80 11.15
CA GLY A 44 -8.60 4.80 11.42
C GLY A 44 -8.08 6.01 12.15
N ASP A 45 -6.78 6.04 12.46
CA ASP A 45 -6.21 7.09 13.28
C ASP A 45 -5.43 8.08 12.43
N GLU A 46 -6.13 9.11 11.96
CA GLU A 46 -5.53 10.20 11.17
C GLU A 46 -4.49 10.96 11.95
N GLU A 47 -4.64 11.08 13.26
CA GLU A 47 -3.68 11.74 14.12
C GLU A 47 -2.36 10.99 14.16
N ALA A 48 -2.41 9.66 14.29
CA ALA A 48 -1.20 8.83 14.27
C ALA A 48 -0.46 8.97 12.94
N VAL A 49 -1.20 8.99 11.83
CA VAL A 49 -0.60 9.19 10.50
C VAL A 49 0.06 10.55 10.38
N ARG A 50 -0.59 11.59 10.88
CA ARG A 50 -0.03 12.95 10.86
C ARG A 50 1.28 13.02 11.66
N VAL A 51 1.28 12.44 12.86
CA VAL A 51 2.46 12.38 13.72
C VAL A 51 3.62 11.64 13.04
N LEU A 52 3.31 10.50 12.40
CA LEU A 52 4.34 9.71 11.72
C LEU A 52 4.86 10.41 10.45
N ALA A 53 3.99 11.09 9.71
CA ALA A 53 4.42 11.85 8.54
C ALA A 53 5.40 12.96 8.95
N GLU A 54 5.13 13.66 10.03
CA GLU A 54 6.01 14.67 10.58
C GLU A 54 7.33 14.04 11.06
N TYR A 55 7.26 12.93 11.78
CA TYR A 55 8.44 12.24 12.28
C TYR A 55 9.35 11.78 11.13
N TYR A 56 8.77 11.19 10.09
CA TYR A 56 9.52 10.69 8.93
C TYR A 56 9.82 11.77 7.88
N ASP A 57 9.36 12.99 8.11
CA ASP A 57 9.56 14.12 7.18
C ASP A 57 9.05 13.79 5.77
N VAL A 58 7.83 13.28 5.70
CA VAL A 58 7.14 13.02 4.44
C VAL A 58 5.79 13.76 4.44
N PRO A 59 5.26 14.12 3.26
CA PRO A 59 3.96 14.76 3.20
C PRO A 59 2.88 13.88 3.84
N VAL A 60 1.99 14.50 4.63
CA VAL A 60 0.90 13.77 5.27
C VAL A 60 0.05 13.01 4.24
N ALA A 61 -0.17 13.62 3.08
CA ALA A 61 -0.94 13.00 2.00
C ALA A 61 -0.33 11.68 1.53
N GLU A 62 0.99 11.50 1.63
CA GLU A 62 1.67 10.26 1.26
C GLU A 62 1.25 9.09 2.13
N LEU A 63 0.85 9.34 3.36
CA LEU A 63 0.41 8.31 4.27
C LEU A 63 -1.11 8.24 4.39
N GLN A 64 -1.80 9.38 4.30
CA GLN A 64 -3.24 9.46 4.51
C GLN A 64 -4.05 8.64 3.52
N TRP A 65 -3.73 8.70 2.24
CA TRP A 65 -4.51 7.97 1.25
C TRP A 65 -4.40 6.45 1.46
N ARG A 66 -3.32 5.99 2.11
CA ARG A 66 -3.12 4.58 2.42
C ARG A 66 -3.99 4.08 3.58
N LEU A 67 -4.56 4.99 4.36
CA LEU A 67 -5.53 4.62 5.39
C LEU A 67 -6.78 3.99 4.80
N GLU A 68 -7.19 4.45 3.63
CA GLU A 68 -8.40 3.98 2.97
C GLU A 68 -8.17 2.66 2.23
N TRP A 69 -6.91 2.26 2.04
CA TRP A 69 -6.56 1.15 1.17
C TRP A 69 -5.73 0.10 1.90
N SER A 70 -6.22 -1.11 1.92
CA SER A 70 -5.53 -2.25 2.52
C SER A 70 -5.17 -3.27 1.45
N ARG A 71 -4.36 -4.28 1.82
CA ARG A 71 -4.08 -5.41 0.92
C ARG A 71 -5.35 -6.15 0.52
N LYS A 72 -6.33 -6.19 1.43
CA LYS A 72 -7.64 -6.80 1.13
C LYS A 72 -8.35 -6.05 0.03
N ASP A 73 -8.24 -4.73 0.01
CA ASP A 73 -8.88 -3.92 -1.03
C ASP A 73 -8.24 -4.20 -2.39
N LEU A 74 -6.93 -4.33 -2.46
CA LEU A 74 -6.26 -4.74 -3.70
C LEU A 74 -6.70 -6.15 -4.12
N SER A 75 -6.76 -7.10 -3.20
CA SER A 75 -7.23 -8.45 -3.50
C SER A 75 -8.66 -8.47 -4.03
N ARG A 76 -9.54 -7.66 -3.44
CA ARG A 76 -10.93 -7.51 -3.92
C ARG A 76 -10.96 -6.91 -5.33
N ALA A 77 -10.16 -5.89 -5.58
CA ALA A 77 -10.08 -5.28 -6.91
C ALA A 77 -9.56 -6.27 -7.95
N LEU A 78 -8.56 -7.08 -7.61
CA LEU A 78 -8.02 -8.12 -8.49
C LEU A 78 -9.06 -9.20 -8.78
N ALA A 79 -9.76 -9.67 -7.75
CA ALA A 79 -10.82 -10.66 -7.91
C ALA A 79 -11.95 -10.12 -8.78
N ARG A 80 -12.37 -8.89 -8.55
CA ARG A 80 -13.42 -8.26 -9.35
C ARG A 80 -12.99 -8.07 -10.81
N ALA A 81 -11.78 -7.56 -11.03
CA ALA A 81 -11.27 -7.37 -12.40
C ALA A 81 -11.21 -8.68 -13.17
N THR A 82 -10.89 -9.78 -12.51
CA THR A 82 -10.88 -11.11 -13.10
C THR A 82 -12.30 -11.57 -13.43
N THR A 83 -13.23 -11.37 -12.49
CA THR A 83 -14.63 -11.83 -12.65
C THR A 83 -15.38 -11.06 -13.73
N VAL A 84 -15.26 -9.74 -13.77
CA VAL A 84 -16.01 -8.89 -14.71
C VAL A 84 -15.20 -8.56 -15.96
N ALA A 85 -13.99 -9.08 -16.09
CA ALA A 85 -13.11 -8.89 -17.24
C ALA A 85 -12.93 -7.41 -17.59
N THR A 86 -12.68 -6.58 -16.59
CA THR A 86 -12.47 -5.14 -16.74
C THR A 86 -10.97 -4.83 -16.63
N PRO A 87 -10.43 -3.93 -17.48
CA PRO A 87 -9.03 -3.52 -17.35
C PRO A 87 -8.77 -2.88 -15.99
N LEU A 88 -7.61 -3.16 -15.44
CA LEU A 88 -7.13 -2.59 -14.19
C LEU A 88 -5.95 -1.67 -14.48
N THR A 89 -5.96 -0.49 -13.89
CA THR A 89 -4.85 0.46 -13.95
C THR A 89 -4.09 0.41 -12.64
N LEU A 90 -2.79 0.18 -12.71
CA LEU A 90 -1.91 0.15 -11.55
C LEU A 90 -0.89 1.28 -11.65
N GLU A 91 -0.81 2.09 -10.59
CA GLU A 91 0.28 3.05 -10.42
C GLU A 91 1.33 2.43 -9.52
N LEU A 92 2.56 2.38 -9.99
CA LEU A 92 3.67 1.77 -9.26
C LEU A 92 4.46 2.83 -8.52
N TRP A 93 5.17 2.43 -7.47
CA TRP A 93 5.94 3.35 -6.64
C TRP A 93 7.07 4.06 -7.40
N ASN A 94 7.50 3.53 -8.55
CA ASN A 94 8.51 4.17 -9.40
C ASN A 94 7.92 5.19 -10.37
N GLY A 95 6.63 5.48 -10.26
CA GLY A 95 5.94 6.45 -11.11
C GLY A 95 5.36 5.87 -12.40
N GLN A 96 5.63 4.59 -12.70
CA GLN A 96 5.05 3.95 -13.88
C GLN A 96 3.58 3.63 -13.66
N THR A 97 2.82 3.74 -14.75
CA THR A 97 1.42 3.33 -14.79
C THR A 97 1.30 2.17 -15.78
N VAL A 98 0.69 1.09 -15.36
CA VAL A 98 0.43 -0.06 -16.22
C VAL A 98 -1.07 -0.35 -16.27
N VAL A 99 -1.57 -0.68 -17.45
CA VAL A 99 -2.98 -0.99 -17.67
C VAL A 99 -3.08 -2.34 -18.35
N GLY A 100 -3.96 -3.19 -17.86
CA GLY A 100 -4.15 -4.49 -18.49
C GLY A 100 -5.27 -5.30 -17.87
N MET A 101 -5.51 -6.45 -18.47
CA MET A 101 -6.47 -7.44 -17.98
C MET A 101 -5.76 -8.37 -17.01
N VAL A 102 -6.36 -8.60 -15.85
CA VAL A 102 -5.80 -9.52 -14.86
C VAL A 102 -5.98 -10.95 -15.36
N ARG A 103 -4.88 -11.63 -15.62
CA ARG A 103 -4.89 -13.05 -16.05
C ARG A 103 -4.77 -13.99 -14.88
N TRP A 104 -3.96 -13.61 -13.90
CA TRP A 104 -3.79 -14.34 -12.65
C TRP A 104 -3.27 -13.40 -11.57
N TRP A 105 -3.42 -13.80 -10.34
CA TRP A 105 -2.83 -13.09 -9.21
C TRP A 105 -2.71 -14.02 -8.02
N ASP A 106 -1.79 -13.68 -7.13
CA ASP A 106 -1.61 -14.36 -5.86
C ASP A 106 -1.25 -13.32 -4.79
N LEU A 107 -0.74 -13.76 -3.66
CA LEU A 107 -0.38 -12.86 -2.57
C LEU A 107 0.88 -12.02 -2.87
N GLY A 108 1.66 -12.42 -3.85
CA GLY A 108 2.93 -11.76 -4.18
C GLY A 108 2.94 -10.99 -5.48
N ALA A 109 2.18 -11.42 -6.48
CA ALA A 109 2.29 -10.89 -7.84
C ALA A 109 0.96 -10.84 -8.57
N ILE A 110 0.96 -10.08 -9.66
CA ILE A 110 -0.19 -9.90 -10.54
C ILE A 110 0.30 -10.10 -11.97
N GLY A 111 -0.37 -10.97 -12.73
CA GLY A 111 -0.11 -11.13 -14.15
C GLY A 111 -1.14 -10.32 -14.95
N LEU A 112 -0.67 -9.28 -15.66
CA LEU A 112 -1.51 -8.42 -16.49
C LEU A 112 -1.23 -8.65 -17.97
N ALA A 113 -2.28 -8.82 -18.75
CA ALA A 113 -2.16 -8.80 -20.21
C ALA A 113 -2.42 -7.38 -20.69
N THR A 114 -1.43 -6.77 -21.33
CA THR A 114 -1.54 -5.43 -21.87
C THR A 114 -2.27 -5.42 -23.20
N ALA A 115 -2.56 -4.22 -23.74
CA ALA A 115 -3.19 -4.08 -25.05
C ALA A 115 -2.36 -4.69 -26.19
N ASP A 116 -1.05 -4.79 -26.01
CA ASP A 116 -0.13 -5.42 -26.98
C ASP A 116 -0.03 -6.93 -26.80
N GLU A 117 -0.89 -7.50 -25.97
CA GLU A 117 -0.92 -8.93 -25.63
C GLU A 117 0.34 -9.42 -24.91
N GLU A 118 1.15 -8.51 -24.40
CA GLU A 118 2.27 -8.86 -23.53
C GLU A 118 1.77 -9.16 -22.12
N LEU A 119 2.37 -10.16 -21.50
CA LEU A 119 2.09 -10.46 -20.09
C LEU A 119 3.14 -9.76 -19.22
N LEU A 120 2.67 -8.83 -18.38
CA LEU A 120 3.50 -8.18 -17.38
C LEU A 120 3.26 -8.83 -16.02
N VAL A 121 4.33 -9.12 -15.32
CA VAL A 121 4.25 -9.60 -13.94
C VAL A 121 4.62 -8.44 -13.03
N VAL A 122 3.67 -8.01 -12.20
CA VAL A 122 3.83 -6.88 -11.29
C VAL A 122 3.83 -7.40 -9.87
N GLN A 123 4.84 -7.01 -9.10
CA GLN A 123 4.87 -7.35 -7.68
C GLN A 123 3.84 -6.51 -6.92
N ARG A 124 3.04 -7.16 -6.08
CA ARG A 124 1.93 -6.47 -5.39
C ARG A 124 2.40 -5.33 -4.50
N HIS A 125 3.52 -5.49 -3.82
CA HIS A 125 4.03 -4.43 -2.94
C HIS A 125 4.55 -3.21 -3.70
N ALA A 126 4.77 -3.31 -5.02
CA ALA A 126 5.14 -2.18 -5.84
C ALA A 126 3.93 -1.32 -6.23
N VAL A 127 2.72 -1.82 -6.06
CA VAL A 127 1.49 -1.11 -6.41
C VAL A 127 1.19 -0.08 -5.34
N GLN A 128 1.10 1.19 -5.74
CA GLN A 128 0.72 2.27 -4.84
C GLN A 128 -0.78 2.56 -4.92
N ARG A 129 -1.35 2.58 -6.12
CA ARG A 129 -2.75 2.87 -6.35
C ARG A 129 -3.27 2.00 -7.47
N TRP A 130 -4.58 1.83 -7.52
CA TRP A 130 -5.24 1.07 -8.57
C TRP A 130 -6.63 1.63 -8.85
N GLN A 131 -7.09 1.40 -10.07
CA GLN A 131 -8.44 1.76 -10.51
C GLN A 131 -8.93 0.73 -11.52
N PRO A 132 -10.22 0.36 -11.47
CA PRO A 132 -11.20 0.79 -10.48
C PRO A 132 -10.99 0.09 -9.13
N ARG A 133 -11.43 0.74 -8.07
CA ARG A 133 -11.49 0.11 -6.76
C ARG A 133 -12.66 -0.88 -6.73
N ALA A 134 -12.57 -1.90 -5.86
CA ALA A 134 -13.58 -2.94 -5.80
C ALA A 134 -15.01 -2.44 -5.52
N GLU A 135 -15.10 -1.26 -4.92
CA GLU A 135 -16.37 -0.63 -4.53
C GLU A 135 -16.93 0.31 -5.60
N GLU A 136 -16.22 0.51 -6.68
CA GLU A 136 -16.61 1.42 -7.77
C GLU A 136 -17.47 0.72 -8.82
#